data_0661373d15bb9c369b96e5e97145c70a
#
_entry.id   0661373d15bb9c369b96e5e97145c70a
#
_cell.length_a   1.000
_cell.length_b   1.000
_cell.length_c   1.000
_cell.angle_alpha   90.00
_cell.angle_beta   90.00
_cell.angle_gamma   90.00
#
_symmetry.space_group_name_H-M   'P 1'
#
loop_
_entity.id
_entity.type
_entity.pdbx_description
1 polymer ?
#
loop_
_entity_poly.entity_id
_entity_poly.type
_entity_poly.pdbx_seq_one_letter_code
_entity_poly.pdbx_strand_id
1 'polypeptide(L)'
;MKRLLFLTMLVAPLVCAHEGEPLKPHDLWKAWSFDPGIVIPLLLTAVLYFRGAKAAHGVSSRQRLYFWAGWFLLCVALLSPLHPLGEMLFSAHMVQHELLMVVAAPLLVLARPLVALLWGLPFVWRRPLGQWSKRKTIQGLWRFFTYPMTAWWVHAAALWMWHIPRFFQATLDNDWIHSAQHVSFLGSALLFWWSLFYAHGKVRYGASVLYLFTTAVHTSILGALLTFASTVWYPEYIATTPAWGLTPLEDQQLGGLIMWVPAGLVYVIGGLLLFAEWLRESDRVANARSFDRKNEYAA
;
A
#
# COMPACT_ATOMS: atom_id res chain seq x y z
N MET A 1 -33.03 -21.72 2.32
CA MET A 1 -32.13 -21.50 3.47
C MET A 1 -31.07 -22.59 3.73
N LYS A 2 -30.84 -23.57 2.82
CA LYS A 2 -29.86 -24.68 3.05
C LYS A 2 -28.59 -24.62 2.17
N ARG A 3 -28.30 -23.48 1.50
CA ARG A 3 -27.11 -23.32 0.64
C ARG A 3 -26.13 -22.24 1.13
N LEU A 4 -26.35 -21.64 2.31
CA LEU A 4 -25.46 -20.62 2.87
C LEU A 4 -24.48 -21.17 3.93
N LEU A 5 -24.67 -22.41 4.35
CA LEU A 5 -23.86 -23.06 5.40
C LEU A 5 -22.60 -23.77 4.88
N PHE A 6 -22.39 -23.83 3.56
CA PHE A 6 -21.25 -24.54 2.96
C PHE A 6 -20.05 -23.62 2.65
N LEU A 7 -20.19 -22.29 2.79
CA LEU A 7 -19.11 -21.35 2.48
C LEU A 7 -18.29 -20.95 3.72
N THR A 8 -18.72 -21.29 4.92
CA THR A 8 -18.03 -20.94 6.16
C THR A 8 -17.10 -22.03 6.70
N MET A 9 -17.09 -23.23 6.10
CA MET A 9 -16.24 -24.35 6.53
C MET A 9 -14.95 -24.55 5.72
N LEU A 10 -14.62 -23.67 4.75
CA LEU A 10 -13.44 -23.80 3.90
C LEU A 10 -12.33 -22.78 4.22
N VAL A 11 -12.40 -22.12 5.34
CA VAL A 11 -11.34 -21.27 5.87
C VAL A 11 -10.94 -21.79 7.27
N ALA A 12 -10.60 -23.08 7.33
CA ALA A 12 -9.68 -23.51 8.36
C ALA A 12 -8.28 -23.17 7.81
N PRO A 13 -7.48 -22.33 8.49
CA PRO A 13 -6.09 -22.18 8.12
C PRO A 13 -5.46 -23.56 8.28
N LEU A 14 -4.97 -24.14 7.19
CA LEU A 14 -3.87 -25.06 7.25
C LEU A 14 -2.68 -24.22 7.72
N VAL A 15 -2.63 -23.98 9.04
CA VAL A 15 -1.42 -23.53 9.71
C VAL A 15 -0.42 -24.67 9.53
N CYS A 16 0.36 -24.61 8.49
CA CYS A 16 1.69 -25.21 8.51
C CYS A 16 2.48 -24.34 9.49
N ALA A 17 2.31 -24.61 10.79
CA ALA A 17 3.31 -24.25 11.76
C ALA A 17 4.63 -24.82 11.23
N HIS A 18 5.54 -23.97 10.78
CA HIS A 18 6.92 -24.33 10.62
C HIS A 18 7.46 -24.62 12.01
N GLU A 19 7.18 -25.82 12.53
CA GLU A 19 8.01 -26.47 13.56
C GLU A 19 9.35 -26.78 12.88
N GLY A 20 10.18 -25.77 12.63
CA GLY A 20 11.44 -25.92 11.94
C GLY A 20 12.45 -24.91 12.45
N GLU A 21 13.72 -25.28 12.35
CA GLU A 21 14.83 -24.37 12.62
C GLU A 21 14.64 -23.03 11.88
N PRO A 22 15.11 -21.89 12.44
CA PRO A 22 15.06 -20.60 11.77
C PRO A 22 15.64 -20.66 10.36
N LEU A 23 15.02 -19.97 9.41
CA LEU A 23 15.46 -19.94 8.01
C LEU A 23 16.95 -19.56 7.94
N LYS A 24 17.74 -20.38 7.21
CA LYS A 24 19.16 -20.17 7.00
C LYS A 24 19.42 -19.56 5.63
N PRO A 25 20.52 -18.80 5.44
CA PRO A 25 20.81 -18.11 4.17
C PRO A 25 20.84 -19.03 2.93
N HIS A 26 21.31 -20.29 3.07
CA HIS A 26 21.40 -21.25 1.96
C HIS A 26 20.04 -21.84 1.53
N ASP A 27 19.00 -21.72 2.37
CA ASP A 27 17.66 -22.21 2.04
C ASP A 27 16.72 -21.10 1.57
N LEU A 28 17.16 -19.84 1.57
CA LEU A 28 16.34 -18.68 1.24
C LEU A 28 15.56 -18.87 -0.06
N TRP A 29 16.21 -19.31 -1.14
CA TRP A 29 15.56 -19.42 -2.46
C TRP A 29 14.48 -20.51 -2.55
N LYS A 30 14.40 -21.39 -1.55
CA LYS A 30 13.35 -22.41 -1.43
C LYS A 30 12.18 -21.97 -0.55
N ALA A 31 12.38 -20.91 0.23
CA ALA A 31 11.45 -20.44 1.24
C ALA A 31 10.33 -19.56 0.62
N TRP A 32 9.53 -20.14 -0.26
CA TRP A 32 8.34 -19.48 -0.78
C TRP A 32 7.16 -19.71 0.16
N SER A 33 6.42 -18.66 0.46
CA SER A 33 5.21 -18.73 1.29
C SER A 33 3.98 -18.90 0.40
N PHE A 34 3.24 -20.00 0.58
CA PHE A 34 1.99 -20.26 -0.14
C PHE A 34 0.80 -20.33 0.84
N ASP A 35 0.77 -19.43 1.82
CA ASP A 35 -0.36 -19.34 2.73
C ASP A 35 -1.66 -19.17 1.94
N PRO A 36 -2.65 -20.07 2.09
CA PRO A 36 -3.95 -19.96 1.42
C PRO A 36 -4.68 -18.65 1.71
N GLY A 37 -4.49 -18.06 2.90
CA GLY A 37 -5.03 -16.75 3.28
C GLY A 37 -4.51 -15.60 2.41
N ILE A 38 -3.33 -15.74 1.82
CA ILE A 38 -2.72 -14.78 0.90
C ILE A 38 -2.95 -15.19 -0.56
N VAL A 39 -2.69 -16.46 -0.88
CA VAL A 39 -2.77 -16.98 -2.27
C VAL A 39 -4.19 -16.87 -2.82
N ILE A 40 -5.21 -17.25 -2.05
CA ILE A 40 -6.61 -17.25 -2.54
C ILE A 40 -7.08 -15.83 -2.90
N PRO A 41 -6.94 -14.78 -2.05
CA PRO A 41 -7.29 -13.42 -2.42
C PRO A 41 -6.50 -12.88 -3.63
N LEU A 42 -5.21 -13.20 -3.75
CA LEU A 42 -4.40 -12.79 -4.88
C LEU A 42 -4.88 -13.45 -6.17
N LEU A 43 -5.12 -14.75 -6.19
CA LEU A 43 -5.66 -15.46 -7.34
C LEU A 43 -7.06 -14.97 -7.71
N LEU A 44 -7.92 -14.77 -6.71
CA LEU A 44 -9.28 -14.27 -6.93
C LEU A 44 -9.26 -12.89 -7.58
N THR A 45 -8.43 -11.95 -7.07
CA THR A 45 -8.31 -10.62 -7.65
C THR A 45 -7.74 -10.65 -9.06
N ALA A 46 -6.75 -11.52 -9.35
CA ALA A 46 -6.20 -11.71 -10.68
C ALA A 46 -7.26 -12.22 -11.68
N VAL A 47 -8.00 -13.28 -11.31
CA VAL A 47 -9.05 -13.87 -12.15
C VAL A 47 -10.19 -12.87 -12.40
N LEU A 48 -10.65 -12.20 -11.35
CA LEU A 48 -11.72 -11.20 -11.47
C LEU A 48 -11.29 -10.03 -12.34
N TYR A 49 -10.06 -9.53 -12.15
CA TYR A 49 -9.55 -8.44 -12.98
C TYR A 49 -9.38 -8.86 -14.44
N PHE A 50 -8.79 -10.02 -14.70
CA PHE A 50 -8.61 -10.54 -16.05
C PHE A 50 -9.94 -10.69 -16.80
N ARG A 51 -10.94 -11.29 -16.15
CA ARG A 51 -12.30 -11.45 -16.74
C ARG A 51 -12.96 -10.10 -16.94
N GLY A 52 -12.89 -9.24 -15.93
CA GLY A 52 -13.57 -7.96 -15.94
C GLY A 52 -12.92 -6.94 -16.88
N ALA A 53 -11.60 -6.91 -17.00
CA ALA A 53 -10.91 -6.03 -17.94
C ALA A 53 -11.17 -6.36 -19.42
N LYS A 54 -11.59 -7.62 -19.71
CA LYS A 54 -12.09 -8.02 -21.03
C LYS A 54 -13.54 -7.62 -21.26
N ALA A 55 -14.37 -7.69 -20.20
CA ALA A 55 -15.81 -7.46 -20.26
C ALA A 55 -16.19 -5.98 -20.10
N ALA A 56 -15.41 -5.20 -19.35
CA ALA A 56 -15.65 -3.78 -19.12
C ALA A 56 -15.13 -2.93 -20.29
N HIS A 57 -15.99 -2.09 -20.85
CA HIS A 57 -15.56 -1.11 -21.84
C HIS A 57 -14.79 0.02 -21.14
N GLY A 58 -13.66 0.45 -21.73
CA GLY A 58 -12.91 1.63 -21.26
C GLY A 58 -11.73 1.37 -20.34
N VAL A 59 -11.34 0.13 -20.08
CA VAL A 59 -10.08 -0.18 -19.36
C VAL A 59 -8.90 -0.02 -20.31
N SER A 60 -8.10 1.03 -20.11
CA SER A 60 -6.95 1.34 -20.96
C SER A 60 -5.80 0.34 -20.78
N SER A 61 -4.90 0.26 -21.78
CA SER A 61 -3.70 -0.56 -21.70
C SER A 61 -2.78 -0.14 -20.55
N ARG A 62 -2.70 1.18 -20.24
CA ARG A 62 -1.94 1.70 -19.10
C ARG A 62 -2.51 1.22 -17.77
N GLN A 63 -3.84 1.23 -17.62
CA GLN A 63 -4.48 0.73 -16.40
C GLN A 63 -4.24 -0.76 -16.20
N ARG A 64 -4.26 -1.54 -17.27
CA ARG A 64 -3.91 -2.97 -17.23
C ARG A 64 -2.47 -3.19 -16.80
N LEU A 65 -1.53 -2.41 -17.38
CA LEU A 65 -0.13 -2.46 -16.99
C LEU A 65 0.06 -2.13 -15.50
N TYR A 66 -0.54 -1.04 -15.02
CA TYR A 66 -0.45 -0.65 -13.61
C TYR A 66 -1.03 -1.71 -12.67
N PHE A 67 -2.17 -2.31 -13.03
CA PHE A 67 -2.74 -3.39 -12.22
C PHE A 67 -1.80 -4.57 -12.12
N TRP A 68 -1.33 -5.09 -13.25
CA TRP A 68 -0.49 -6.28 -13.25
C TRP A 68 0.88 -6.02 -12.61
N ALA A 69 1.45 -4.84 -12.78
CA ALA A 69 2.68 -4.45 -12.09
C ALA A 69 2.47 -4.38 -10.57
N GLY A 70 1.41 -3.68 -10.11
CA GLY A 70 1.09 -3.62 -8.68
C GLY A 70 0.76 -5.00 -8.09
N TRP A 71 -0.01 -5.82 -8.81
CA TRP A 71 -0.35 -7.18 -8.40
C TRP A 71 0.89 -8.08 -8.32
N PHE A 72 1.79 -8.00 -9.30
CA PHE A 72 3.05 -8.72 -9.28
C PHE A 72 3.90 -8.34 -8.06
N LEU A 73 3.97 -7.05 -7.73
CA LEU A 73 4.69 -6.58 -6.54
C LEU A 73 4.04 -7.08 -5.24
N LEU A 74 2.71 -7.22 -5.17
CA LEU A 74 2.07 -7.90 -4.05
C LEU A 74 2.52 -9.36 -3.94
N CYS A 75 2.60 -10.07 -5.08
CA CYS A 75 3.11 -11.45 -5.07
C CYS A 75 4.57 -11.50 -4.62
N VAL A 76 5.42 -10.59 -5.09
CA VAL A 76 6.82 -10.51 -4.64
C VAL A 76 6.88 -10.23 -3.15
N ALA A 77 6.12 -9.28 -2.65
CA ALA A 77 6.15 -8.92 -1.23
C ALA A 77 5.63 -10.04 -0.31
N LEU A 78 4.59 -10.77 -0.74
CA LEU A 78 3.84 -11.66 0.16
C LEU A 78 4.08 -13.15 -0.06
N LEU A 79 4.56 -13.56 -1.25
CA LEU A 79 4.74 -14.98 -1.58
C LEU A 79 6.21 -15.35 -1.75
N SER A 80 7.08 -14.38 -2.11
CA SER A 80 8.50 -14.67 -2.35
C SER A 80 9.26 -14.91 -1.05
N PRO A 81 10.51 -15.38 -1.12
CA PRO A 81 11.39 -15.50 0.03
C PRO A 81 11.57 -14.24 0.88
N LEU A 82 11.17 -13.07 0.37
CA LEU A 82 11.15 -11.82 1.14
C LEU A 82 10.23 -11.91 2.37
N HIS A 83 9.11 -12.63 2.27
CA HIS A 83 8.16 -12.76 3.37
C HIS A 83 8.76 -13.51 4.57
N PRO A 84 9.23 -14.76 4.45
CA PRO A 84 9.89 -15.43 5.57
C PRO A 84 11.23 -14.81 5.96
N LEU A 85 11.92 -14.11 5.05
CA LEU A 85 13.12 -13.33 5.40
C LEU A 85 12.77 -12.15 6.32
N GLY A 86 11.59 -11.54 6.17
CA GLY A 86 11.09 -10.49 7.06
C GLY A 86 10.84 -10.96 8.50
N GLU A 87 10.67 -12.27 8.73
CA GLU A 87 10.61 -12.85 10.07
C GLU A 87 12.00 -13.03 10.70
N MET A 88 13.06 -13.06 9.87
CA MET A 88 14.45 -13.25 10.30
C MET A 88 15.22 -11.94 10.42
N LEU A 89 14.87 -10.93 9.60
CA LEU A 89 15.52 -9.64 9.50
C LEU A 89 14.50 -8.49 9.51
N PHE A 90 14.68 -7.55 10.41
CA PHE A 90 13.86 -6.33 10.46
C PHE A 90 13.98 -5.52 9.18
N SER A 91 15.17 -5.40 8.61
CA SER A 91 15.41 -4.69 7.35
C SER A 91 14.63 -5.30 6.18
N ALA A 92 14.56 -6.62 6.07
CA ALA A 92 13.77 -7.31 5.04
C ALA A 92 12.26 -7.09 5.23
N HIS A 93 11.78 -7.08 6.47
CA HIS A 93 10.40 -6.74 6.82
C HIS A 93 10.06 -5.31 6.38
N MET A 94 10.97 -4.35 6.55
CA MET A 94 10.80 -2.97 6.07
C MET A 94 10.78 -2.89 4.55
N VAL A 95 11.62 -3.63 3.83
CA VAL A 95 11.54 -3.73 2.35
C VAL A 95 10.16 -4.23 1.91
N GLN A 96 9.61 -5.23 2.58
CA GLN A 96 8.28 -5.75 2.27
C GLN A 96 7.21 -4.67 2.42
N HIS A 97 7.22 -3.91 3.51
CA HIS A 97 6.27 -2.81 3.74
C HIS A 97 6.41 -1.69 2.70
N GLU A 98 7.63 -1.31 2.33
CA GLU A 98 7.87 -0.31 1.29
C GLU A 98 7.32 -0.75 -0.07
N LEU A 99 7.52 -2.01 -0.44
CA LEU A 99 6.92 -2.57 -1.66
C LEU A 99 5.40 -2.50 -1.65
N LEU A 100 4.75 -2.80 -0.53
CA LEU A 100 3.30 -2.76 -0.38
C LEU A 100 2.75 -1.33 -0.48
N MET A 101 3.34 -0.40 0.31
CA MET A 101 2.76 0.92 0.52
C MET A 101 3.21 1.96 -0.51
N VAL A 102 4.49 1.92 -0.90
CA VAL A 102 5.10 2.98 -1.70
C VAL A 102 5.14 2.63 -3.19
N VAL A 103 5.11 1.35 -3.54
CA VAL A 103 5.20 0.91 -4.94
C VAL A 103 3.91 0.25 -5.42
N ALA A 104 3.44 -0.81 -4.74
CA ALA A 104 2.25 -1.55 -5.18
C ALA A 104 0.96 -0.72 -5.04
N ALA A 105 0.77 -0.04 -3.91
CA ALA A 105 -0.45 0.72 -3.66
C ALA A 105 -0.71 1.84 -4.69
N PRO A 106 0.24 2.74 -5.03
CA PRO A 106 -0.02 3.76 -6.05
C PRO A 106 -0.28 3.16 -7.43
N LEU A 107 0.40 2.09 -7.84
CA LEU A 107 0.12 1.41 -9.10
C LEU A 107 -1.30 0.84 -9.14
N LEU A 108 -1.74 0.18 -8.07
CA LEU A 108 -3.10 -0.34 -7.96
C LEU A 108 -4.16 0.78 -7.98
N VAL A 109 -3.88 1.92 -7.34
CA VAL A 109 -4.76 3.08 -7.37
C VAL A 109 -4.85 3.67 -8.78
N LEU A 110 -3.72 3.84 -9.48
CA LEU A 110 -3.68 4.33 -10.87
C LEU A 110 -4.39 3.38 -11.84
N ALA A 111 -4.38 2.08 -11.57
CA ALA A 111 -5.10 1.08 -12.35
C ALA A 111 -6.63 1.24 -12.28
N ARG A 112 -7.18 1.87 -11.23
CA ARG A 112 -8.64 1.98 -10.96
C ARG A 112 -9.37 0.64 -11.09
N PRO A 113 -8.95 -0.42 -10.37
CA PRO A 113 -9.37 -1.80 -10.64
C PRO A 113 -10.82 -2.09 -10.30
N LEU A 114 -11.48 -1.27 -9.47
CA LEU A 114 -12.82 -1.55 -8.92
C LEU A 114 -13.88 -1.86 -9.98
N VAL A 115 -13.87 -1.12 -11.10
CA VAL A 115 -14.83 -1.34 -12.19
C VAL A 115 -14.55 -2.69 -12.86
N ALA A 116 -13.29 -2.98 -13.19
CA ALA A 116 -12.91 -4.26 -13.77
C ALA A 116 -13.23 -5.42 -12.83
N LEU A 117 -12.87 -5.32 -11.54
CA LEU A 117 -13.19 -6.35 -10.55
C LEU A 117 -14.70 -6.61 -10.45
N LEU A 118 -15.51 -5.55 -10.43
CA LEU A 118 -16.97 -5.69 -10.41
C LEU A 118 -17.49 -6.38 -11.68
N TRP A 119 -16.95 -6.05 -12.86
CA TRP A 119 -17.34 -6.69 -14.12
C TRP A 119 -16.83 -8.12 -14.25
N GLY A 120 -15.79 -8.51 -13.51
CA GLY A 120 -15.29 -9.87 -13.42
C GLY A 120 -16.22 -10.81 -12.63
N LEU A 121 -17.06 -10.27 -11.77
CA LEU A 121 -18.01 -11.04 -10.98
C LEU A 121 -19.15 -11.61 -11.86
N PRO A 122 -19.71 -12.77 -11.48
CA PRO A 122 -20.96 -13.26 -12.06
C PRO A 122 -22.08 -12.21 -11.97
N PHE A 123 -22.98 -12.20 -12.94
CA PHE A 123 -24.09 -11.22 -13.02
C PHE A 123 -24.92 -11.14 -11.73
N VAL A 124 -25.14 -12.30 -11.09
CA VAL A 124 -25.89 -12.42 -9.82
C VAL A 124 -25.28 -11.57 -8.70
N TRP A 125 -23.95 -11.44 -8.64
CA TRP A 125 -23.23 -10.65 -7.62
C TRP A 125 -22.97 -9.20 -8.08
N ARG A 126 -22.72 -9.00 -9.36
CA ARG A 126 -22.37 -7.69 -9.93
C ARG A 126 -23.48 -6.66 -9.73
N ARG A 127 -24.74 -7.04 -9.99
CA ARG A 127 -25.89 -6.12 -9.90
C ARG A 127 -26.15 -5.64 -8.45
N PRO A 128 -26.29 -6.51 -7.44
CA PRO A 128 -26.52 -6.07 -6.06
C PRO A 128 -25.33 -5.28 -5.50
N LEU A 129 -24.07 -5.66 -5.78
CA LEU A 129 -22.90 -4.92 -5.33
C LEU A 129 -22.81 -3.53 -5.98
N GLY A 130 -23.12 -3.43 -7.28
CA GLY A 130 -23.22 -2.15 -7.98
C GLY A 130 -24.33 -1.25 -7.44
N GLN A 131 -25.46 -1.80 -7.01
CA GLN A 131 -26.51 -1.04 -6.34
C GLN A 131 -26.13 -0.64 -4.92
N TRP A 132 -25.49 -1.53 -4.17
CA TRP A 132 -25.00 -1.27 -2.81
C TRP A 132 -24.00 -0.13 -2.77
N SER A 133 -23.07 -0.08 -3.72
CA SER A 133 -22.07 1.00 -3.83
C SER A 133 -22.69 2.38 -4.10
N LYS A 134 -23.93 2.44 -4.63
CA LYS A 134 -24.68 3.69 -4.86
C LYS A 134 -25.44 4.19 -3.64
N ARG A 135 -25.52 3.42 -2.55
CA ARG A 135 -26.22 3.86 -1.33
C ARG A 135 -25.52 5.08 -0.73
N LYS A 136 -26.29 6.07 -0.31
CA LYS A 136 -25.77 7.32 0.27
C LYS A 136 -24.80 7.09 1.44
N THR A 137 -25.12 6.11 2.30
CA THR A 137 -24.25 5.72 3.43
C THR A 137 -22.87 5.25 2.95
N ILE A 138 -22.83 4.35 1.95
CA ILE A 138 -21.56 3.81 1.42
C ILE A 138 -20.76 4.90 0.74
N GLN A 139 -21.42 5.76 -0.03
CA GLN A 139 -20.76 6.91 -0.64
C GLN A 139 -20.29 7.93 0.40
N GLY A 140 -21.03 8.08 1.51
CA GLY A 140 -20.62 8.91 2.64
C GLY A 140 -19.37 8.37 3.31
N LEU A 141 -19.34 7.07 3.64
CA LEU A 141 -18.17 6.40 4.21
C LEU A 141 -16.96 6.48 3.27
N TRP A 142 -17.17 6.19 1.97
CA TRP A 142 -16.10 6.32 0.98
C TRP A 142 -15.51 7.73 0.94
N ARG A 143 -16.37 8.78 0.87
CA ARG A 143 -15.93 10.17 0.89
C ARG A 143 -15.21 10.54 2.18
N PHE A 144 -15.65 10.02 3.33
CA PHE A 144 -15.00 10.25 4.61
C PHE A 144 -13.58 9.67 4.64
N PHE A 145 -13.43 8.39 4.27
CA PHE A 145 -12.11 7.73 4.30
C PHE A 145 -11.17 8.21 3.19
N THR A 146 -11.70 8.66 2.04
CA THR A 146 -10.89 9.24 0.96
C THR A 146 -10.73 10.75 1.08
N TYR A 147 -11.31 11.39 2.13
CA TYR A 147 -11.00 12.79 2.41
C TYR A 147 -9.53 12.94 2.81
N PRO A 148 -8.77 13.92 2.25
CA PRO A 148 -7.32 13.98 2.42
C PRO A 148 -6.83 13.90 3.84
N MET A 149 -7.41 14.69 4.74
CA MET A 149 -7.01 14.67 6.15
C MET A 149 -7.30 13.33 6.82
N THR A 150 -8.43 12.71 6.53
CA THR A 150 -8.78 11.39 7.09
C THR A 150 -7.83 10.31 6.57
N ALA A 151 -7.59 10.27 5.26
CA ALA A 151 -6.68 9.30 4.65
C ALA A 151 -5.24 9.46 5.18
N TRP A 152 -4.78 10.70 5.35
CA TRP A 152 -3.47 11.01 5.92
C TRP A 152 -3.36 10.51 7.36
N TRP A 153 -4.34 10.81 8.23
CA TRP A 153 -4.33 10.38 9.62
C TRP A 153 -4.44 8.86 9.76
N VAL A 154 -5.27 8.20 8.95
CA VAL A 154 -5.39 6.74 8.95
C VAL A 154 -4.06 6.09 8.56
N HIS A 155 -3.39 6.62 7.53
CA HIS A 155 -2.10 6.10 7.10
C HIS A 155 -0.99 6.38 8.13
N ALA A 156 -0.92 7.59 8.65
CA ALA A 156 0.04 7.94 9.69
C ALA A 156 -0.17 7.10 10.97
N ALA A 157 -1.42 6.94 11.41
CA ALA A 157 -1.76 6.13 12.58
C ALA A 157 -1.35 4.65 12.38
N ALA A 158 -1.61 4.07 11.21
CA ALA A 158 -1.18 2.71 10.89
C ALA A 158 0.35 2.58 10.98
N LEU A 159 1.10 3.53 10.34
CA LEU A 159 2.56 3.52 10.38
C LEU A 159 3.08 3.60 11.82
N TRP A 160 2.69 4.60 12.59
CA TRP A 160 3.21 4.80 13.94
C TRP A 160 2.80 3.69 14.89
N MET A 161 1.55 3.25 14.84
CA MET A 161 1.04 2.18 15.72
C MET A 161 1.83 0.89 15.57
N TRP A 162 2.02 0.43 14.33
CA TRP A 162 2.72 -0.83 14.08
C TRP A 162 4.23 -0.79 14.33
N HIS A 163 4.84 0.40 14.44
CA HIS A 163 6.25 0.53 14.82
C HIS A 163 6.47 0.69 16.33
N ILE A 164 5.41 0.76 17.13
CA ILE A 164 5.53 0.64 18.58
C ILE A 164 6.00 -0.79 18.90
N PRO A 165 7.12 -0.99 19.65
CA PRO A 165 7.72 -2.31 19.86
C PRO A 165 6.73 -3.40 20.28
N ARG A 166 5.83 -3.10 21.22
CA ARG A 166 4.82 -4.06 21.70
C ARG A 166 3.86 -4.54 20.59
N PHE A 167 3.42 -3.64 19.69
CA PHE A 167 2.53 -4.03 18.59
C PHE A 167 3.30 -4.75 17.50
N PHE A 168 4.53 -4.32 17.22
CA PHE A 168 5.40 -5.00 16.27
C PHE A 168 5.70 -6.43 16.73
N GLN A 169 6.07 -6.63 18.00
CA GLN A 169 6.29 -7.94 18.58
C GLN A 169 5.08 -8.86 18.41
N ALA A 170 3.87 -8.36 18.66
CA ALA A 170 2.65 -9.13 18.48
C ALA A 170 2.45 -9.65 17.03
N THR A 171 3.04 -9.00 16.04
CA THR A 171 2.98 -9.46 14.64
C THR A 171 3.91 -10.65 14.38
N LEU A 172 5.00 -10.76 15.10
CA LEU A 172 5.93 -11.89 15.00
C LEU A 172 5.43 -13.09 15.79
N ASP A 173 4.65 -12.84 16.87
CA ASP A 173 4.08 -13.89 17.72
C ASP A 173 2.76 -14.47 17.16
N ASN A 174 2.10 -13.79 16.20
CA ASN A 174 0.76 -14.18 15.73
C ASN A 174 0.50 -13.82 14.27
N ASP A 175 0.28 -14.82 13.43
CA ASP A 175 0.03 -14.69 11.99
C ASP A 175 -1.19 -13.84 11.64
N TRP A 176 -2.24 -13.86 12.47
CA TRP A 176 -3.43 -13.02 12.27
C TRP A 176 -3.14 -11.55 12.50
N ILE A 177 -2.31 -11.24 13.51
CA ILE A 177 -1.88 -9.87 13.80
C ILE A 177 -0.93 -9.40 12.69
N HIS A 178 -0.03 -10.27 12.21
CA HIS A 178 0.84 -9.99 11.07
C HIS A 178 0.01 -9.71 9.80
N SER A 179 -0.97 -10.54 9.51
CA SER A 179 -1.90 -10.31 8.39
C SER A 179 -2.68 -9.01 8.55
N ALA A 180 -3.13 -8.68 9.76
CA ALA A 180 -3.82 -7.41 10.04
C ALA A 180 -2.90 -6.20 9.83
N GLN A 181 -1.61 -6.31 10.17
CA GLN A 181 -0.61 -5.29 9.87
C GLN A 181 -0.51 -5.05 8.37
N HIS A 182 -0.29 -6.09 7.56
CA HIS A 182 -0.20 -5.97 6.10
C HIS A 182 -1.47 -5.41 5.46
N VAL A 183 -2.65 -5.88 5.90
CA VAL A 183 -3.94 -5.37 5.41
C VAL A 183 -4.13 -3.91 5.77
N SER A 184 -3.77 -3.49 6.99
CA SER A 184 -3.88 -2.10 7.42
C SER A 184 -2.89 -1.19 6.68
N PHE A 185 -1.67 -1.63 6.45
CA PHE A 185 -0.68 -0.89 5.68
C PHE A 185 -1.09 -0.73 4.22
N LEU A 186 -1.42 -1.81 3.55
CA LEU A 186 -1.88 -1.74 2.16
C LEU A 186 -3.19 -0.94 2.05
N GLY A 187 -4.15 -1.18 2.94
CA GLY A 187 -5.45 -0.51 2.93
C GLY A 187 -5.33 1.00 3.17
N SER A 188 -4.56 1.41 4.18
CA SER A 188 -4.31 2.82 4.46
C SER A 188 -3.52 3.52 3.34
N ALA A 189 -2.54 2.83 2.74
CA ALA A 189 -1.78 3.34 1.59
C ALA A 189 -2.67 3.48 0.35
N LEU A 190 -3.58 2.55 0.07
CA LEU A 190 -4.56 2.68 -1.02
C LEU A 190 -5.46 3.90 -0.82
N LEU A 191 -5.95 4.18 0.40
CA LEU A 191 -6.73 5.37 0.72
C LEU A 191 -5.88 6.65 0.56
N PHE A 192 -4.63 6.64 1.04
CA PHE A 192 -3.68 7.73 0.94
C PHE A 192 -3.43 8.12 -0.52
N TRP A 193 -3.03 7.16 -1.37
CA TRP A 193 -2.76 7.41 -2.79
C TRP A 193 -4.03 7.73 -3.59
N TRP A 194 -5.17 7.11 -3.23
CA TRP A 194 -6.46 7.47 -3.83
C TRP A 194 -6.81 8.93 -3.55
N SER A 195 -6.66 9.36 -2.31
CA SER A 195 -6.90 10.74 -1.91
C SER A 195 -6.00 11.70 -2.68
N LEU A 196 -4.71 11.39 -2.79
CA LEU A 196 -3.76 12.23 -3.51
C LEU A 196 -4.13 12.37 -4.99
N PHE A 197 -4.50 11.28 -5.67
CA PHE A 197 -4.72 11.30 -7.11
C PHE A 197 -6.14 11.72 -7.52
N TYR A 198 -7.17 11.49 -6.67
CA TYR A 198 -8.57 11.60 -7.11
C TYR A 198 -9.50 12.38 -6.20
N ALA A 199 -9.17 12.62 -4.93
CA ALA A 199 -10.10 13.27 -4.01
C ALA A 199 -10.16 14.80 -4.17
N HIS A 200 -9.17 15.39 -4.79
CA HIS A 200 -9.12 16.82 -5.02
C HIS A 200 -9.79 17.13 -6.36
N GLY A 201 -10.96 17.75 -6.33
CA GLY A 201 -11.53 18.42 -7.50
C GLY A 201 -10.51 19.40 -8.10
N LYS A 202 -10.86 20.07 -9.23
CA LYS A 202 -9.92 20.92 -9.96
C LYS A 202 -8.84 21.56 -9.07
N VAL A 203 -7.74 20.88 -9.03
CA VAL A 203 -6.38 21.28 -8.65
C VAL A 203 -6.21 22.17 -7.43
N ARG A 204 -5.94 21.51 -6.33
CA ARG A 204 -5.28 22.15 -5.18
C ARG A 204 -3.84 21.61 -5.07
N TYR A 205 -3.02 21.86 -6.08
CA TYR A 205 -1.62 21.40 -6.12
C TYR A 205 -0.86 21.72 -4.84
N GLY A 206 -1.00 22.92 -4.31
CA GLY A 206 -0.37 23.33 -3.05
C GLY A 206 -0.76 22.44 -1.87
N ALA A 207 -2.04 22.06 -1.76
CA ALA A 207 -2.49 21.15 -0.71
C ALA A 207 -1.91 19.73 -0.90
N SER A 208 -1.79 19.26 -2.16
CA SER A 208 -1.17 17.96 -2.48
C SER A 208 0.33 17.94 -2.18
N VAL A 209 1.04 19.04 -2.45
CA VAL A 209 2.46 19.19 -2.08
C VAL A 209 2.61 19.14 -0.56
N LEU A 210 1.78 19.90 0.18
CA LEU A 210 1.81 19.89 1.64
C LEU A 210 1.48 18.49 2.22
N TYR A 211 0.54 17.80 1.61
CA TYR A 211 0.15 16.43 1.96
C TYR A 211 1.33 15.45 1.84
N LEU A 212 2.06 15.48 0.72
CA LEU A 212 3.27 14.67 0.53
C LEU A 212 4.41 15.13 1.43
N PHE A 213 4.62 16.43 1.58
CA PHE A 213 5.68 16.98 2.43
C PHE A 213 5.50 16.56 3.89
N THR A 214 4.31 16.72 4.45
CA THR A 214 4.04 16.32 5.84
C THR A 214 4.17 14.81 6.02
N THR A 215 3.82 14.02 5.00
CA THR A 215 4.05 12.57 5.01
C THR A 215 5.54 12.25 5.00
N ALA A 216 6.32 12.86 4.10
CA ALA A 216 7.77 12.69 4.07
C ALA A 216 8.41 13.04 5.42
N VAL A 217 7.97 14.13 6.06
CA VAL A 217 8.51 14.54 7.36
C VAL A 217 8.25 13.50 8.44
N HIS A 218 6.99 13.06 8.65
CA HIS A 218 6.71 12.14 9.76
C HIS A 218 7.27 10.73 9.51
N THR A 219 7.31 10.26 8.26
CA THR A 219 7.95 8.96 7.93
C THR A 219 9.46 9.04 8.08
N SER A 220 10.08 10.17 7.70
CA SER A 220 11.51 10.42 7.92
C SER A 220 11.86 10.48 9.42
N ILE A 221 11.01 11.08 10.25
CA ILE A 221 11.22 11.08 11.70
C ILE A 221 11.21 9.65 12.23
N LEU A 222 10.25 8.82 11.83
CA LEU A 222 10.17 7.42 12.25
C LEU A 222 11.38 6.62 11.79
N GLY A 223 11.76 6.74 10.52
CA GLY A 223 12.95 6.07 9.97
C GLY A 223 14.26 6.54 10.65
N ALA A 224 14.38 7.84 10.91
CA ALA A 224 15.55 8.39 11.63
C ALA A 224 15.64 7.89 13.07
N LEU A 225 14.51 7.81 13.80
CA LEU A 225 14.48 7.25 15.15
C LEU A 225 15.02 5.81 15.19
N LEU A 226 14.70 4.99 14.20
CA LEU A 226 15.20 3.62 14.08
C LEU A 226 16.66 3.59 13.64
N THR A 227 17.05 4.42 12.67
CA THR A 227 18.41 4.46 12.13
C THR A 227 19.43 4.94 13.16
N PHE A 228 19.07 5.90 13.99
CA PHE A 228 19.96 6.45 15.02
C PHE A 228 19.73 5.85 16.40
N ALA A 229 18.93 4.78 16.52
CA ALA A 229 18.75 4.08 17.78
C ALA A 229 20.08 3.51 18.27
N SER A 230 20.36 3.69 19.56
CA SER A 230 21.54 3.12 20.22
C SER A 230 21.25 1.78 20.92
N THR A 231 20.00 1.35 20.92
CA THR A 231 19.53 0.11 21.54
C THR A 231 18.59 -0.63 20.60
N VAL A 232 18.52 -1.96 20.77
CA VAL A 232 17.58 -2.81 20.04
C VAL A 232 16.16 -2.59 20.56
N TRP A 233 15.23 -2.20 19.69
CA TRP A 233 13.82 -2.01 20.02
C TRP A 233 12.99 -3.28 19.79
N TYR A 234 13.47 -4.18 18.93
CA TYR A 234 12.79 -5.41 18.51
C TYR A 234 13.64 -6.63 18.89
N PRO A 235 13.55 -7.08 20.15
CA PRO A 235 14.44 -8.14 20.67
C PRO A 235 14.23 -9.51 20.02
N GLU A 236 13.11 -9.73 19.32
CA GLU A 236 12.80 -10.97 18.62
C GLU A 236 13.84 -11.30 17.53
N TYR A 237 14.43 -10.28 16.93
CA TYR A 237 15.47 -10.44 15.90
C TYR A 237 16.86 -10.75 16.47
N ILE A 238 17.06 -10.73 17.81
CA ILE A 238 18.35 -11.02 18.44
C ILE A 238 18.84 -12.42 18.10
N ALA A 239 17.93 -13.39 18.06
CA ALA A 239 18.26 -14.78 17.79
C ALA A 239 18.46 -15.10 16.31
N THR A 240 17.82 -14.37 15.40
CA THR A 240 17.75 -14.70 13.96
C THR A 240 18.76 -13.94 13.12
N THR A 241 18.94 -12.64 13.38
CA THR A 241 19.79 -11.73 12.61
C THR A 241 21.24 -12.18 12.46
N PRO A 242 21.92 -12.74 13.50
CA PRO A 242 23.34 -13.09 13.38
C PRO A 242 23.64 -14.14 12.30
N ALA A 243 22.70 -15.03 12.01
CA ALA A 243 22.84 -16.02 10.92
C ALA A 243 23.00 -15.36 9.53
N TRP A 244 22.61 -14.09 9.39
CA TRP A 244 22.65 -13.30 8.16
C TRP A 244 23.84 -12.33 8.10
N GLY A 245 24.75 -12.40 9.08
CA GLY A 245 25.99 -11.61 9.12
C GLY A 245 25.83 -10.19 9.63
N LEU A 246 24.71 -9.86 10.26
CA LEU A 246 24.43 -8.56 10.87
C LEU A 246 24.24 -8.71 12.38
N THR A 247 24.52 -7.66 13.12
CA THR A 247 24.04 -7.55 14.50
C THR A 247 22.58 -7.09 14.49
N PRO A 248 21.78 -7.41 15.50
CA PRO A 248 20.38 -6.95 15.59
C PRO A 248 20.22 -5.43 15.55
N LEU A 249 21.18 -4.69 16.06
CA LEU A 249 21.16 -3.23 16.02
C LEU A 249 21.46 -2.70 14.60
N GLU A 250 22.43 -3.28 13.92
CA GLU A 250 22.74 -2.91 12.51
C GLU A 250 21.55 -3.20 11.59
N ASP A 251 20.90 -4.34 11.74
CA ASP A 251 19.72 -4.70 10.97
C ASP A 251 18.55 -3.73 11.24
N GLN A 252 18.32 -3.37 12.50
CA GLN A 252 17.31 -2.38 12.87
C GLN A 252 17.63 -1.00 12.27
N GLN A 253 18.88 -0.56 12.34
CA GLN A 253 19.33 0.71 11.76
C GLN A 253 19.20 0.70 10.23
N LEU A 254 19.54 -0.42 9.59
CA LEU A 254 19.33 -0.63 8.15
C LEU A 254 17.85 -0.58 7.77
N GLY A 255 16.97 -1.22 8.55
CA GLY A 255 15.52 -1.14 8.35
C GLY A 255 15.00 0.29 8.46
N GLY A 256 15.47 1.05 9.44
CA GLY A 256 15.17 2.48 9.57
C GLY A 256 15.63 3.28 8.35
N LEU A 257 16.82 3.00 7.83
CA LEU A 257 17.36 3.65 6.62
C LEU A 257 16.54 3.33 5.38
N ILE A 258 16.07 2.08 5.23
CA ILE A 258 15.19 1.64 4.14
C ILE A 258 13.87 2.41 4.18
N MET A 259 13.26 2.57 5.35
CA MET A 259 12.05 3.37 5.49
C MET A 259 12.29 4.85 5.20
N TRP A 260 13.44 5.38 5.60
CA TRP A 260 13.74 6.81 5.47
C TRP A 260 14.06 7.20 4.04
N VAL A 261 15.04 6.55 3.41
CA VAL A 261 15.61 7.02 2.13
C VAL A 261 14.72 6.64 0.94
N PRO A 262 14.35 5.38 0.67
CA PRO A 262 13.50 5.03 -0.47
C PRO A 262 12.12 5.70 -0.43
N ALA A 263 11.40 5.62 0.68
CA ALA A 263 10.08 6.25 0.79
C ALA A 263 10.18 7.77 0.72
N GLY A 264 11.16 8.37 1.41
CA GLY A 264 11.42 9.79 1.37
C GLY A 264 11.64 10.29 -0.06
N LEU A 265 12.44 9.59 -0.86
CA LEU A 265 12.67 9.92 -2.27
C LEU A 265 11.37 9.89 -3.10
N VAL A 266 10.51 8.89 -2.90
CA VAL A 266 9.24 8.80 -3.64
C VAL A 266 8.34 9.99 -3.30
N TYR A 267 8.22 10.36 -2.03
CA TYR A 267 7.39 11.49 -1.61
C TYR A 267 7.96 12.83 -2.09
N VAL A 268 9.29 13.01 -2.04
CA VAL A 268 9.96 14.22 -2.53
C VAL A 268 9.79 14.35 -4.05
N ILE A 269 10.07 13.29 -4.81
CA ILE A 269 9.91 13.30 -6.27
C ILE A 269 8.44 13.57 -6.65
N GLY A 270 7.49 12.90 -5.99
CA GLY A 270 6.06 13.14 -6.18
C GLY A 270 5.67 14.59 -5.87
N GLY A 271 6.19 15.14 -4.77
CA GLY A 271 5.98 16.54 -4.40
C GLY A 271 6.55 17.53 -5.42
N LEU A 272 7.76 17.28 -5.93
CA LEU A 272 8.40 18.12 -6.96
C LEU A 272 7.63 18.07 -8.28
N LEU A 273 7.15 16.90 -8.70
CA LEU A 273 6.32 16.75 -9.90
C LEU A 273 5.01 17.52 -9.78
N LEU A 274 4.33 17.43 -8.64
CA LEU A 274 3.11 18.19 -8.39
C LEU A 274 3.38 19.70 -8.30
N PHE A 275 4.49 20.09 -7.72
CA PHE A 275 4.90 21.50 -7.66
C PHE A 275 5.21 22.07 -9.05
N ALA A 276 5.91 21.30 -9.89
CA ALA A 276 6.16 21.68 -11.27
C ALA A 276 4.86 21.84 -12.09
N GLU A 277 3.89 20.92 -11.93
CA GLU A 277 2.56 21.08 -12.56
C GLU A 277 1.80 22.28 -12.02
N TRP A 278 1.90 22.59 -10.75
CA TRP A 278 1.31 23.77 -10.15
C TRP A 278 1.86 25.06 -10.77
N LEU A 279 3.17 25.18 -10.95
CA LEU A 279 3.79 26.33 -11.59
C LEU A 279 3.31 26.47 -13.04
N ARG A 280 3.31 25.39 -13.82
CA ARG A 280 2.84 25.38 -15.21
C ARG A 280 1.37 25.84 -15.34
N GLU A 281 0.51 25.38 -14.44
CA GLU A 281 -0.90 25.77 -14.45
C GLU A 281 -1.07 27.24 -14.03
N SER A 282 -0.29 27.72 -13.07
CA SER A 282 -0.27 29.12 -12.65
C SER A 282 0.14 30.04 -13.81
N ASP A 283 1.15 29.66 -14.58
CA ASP A 283 1.60 30.40 -15.76
C ASP A 283 0.52 30.42 -16.87
N ARG A 284 -0.15 29.29 -17.12
CA ARG A 284 -1.27 29.22 -18.09
C ARG A 284 -2.41 30.16 -17.71
N VAL A 285 -2.80 30.18 -16.42
CA VAL A 285 -3.86 31.04 -15.93
C VAL A 285 -3.45 32.52 -16.02
N ALA A 286 -2.20 32.86 -15.69
CA ALA A 286 -1.67 34.21 -15.78
C ALA A 286 -1.65 34.71 -17.24
N ASN A 287 -1.19 33.87 -18.18
CA ASN A 287 -1.15 34.19 -19.61
C ASN A 287 -2.56 34.36 -20.20
N ALA A 288 -3.53 33.52 -19.83
CA ALA A 288 -4.92 33.65 -20.26
C ALA A 288 -5.52 35.00 -19.81
N ARG A 289 -5.33 35.33 -18.52
CA ARG A 289 -5.81 36.61 -17.97
C ARG A 289 -5.15 37.84 -18.63
N SER A 290 -3.88 37.73 -19.00
CA SER A 290 -3.18 38.81 -19.71
C SER A 290 -3.68 39.01 -21.14
N PHE A 291 -4.04 37.91 -21.83
CA PHE A 291 -4.64 37.94 -23.17
C PHE A 291 -6.03 38.56 -23.16
N ASP A 292 -6.90 38.17 -22.20
CA ASP A 292 -8.24 38.72 -22.07
C ASP A 292 -8.21 40.22 -21.79
N ARG A 293 -7.31 40.67 -20.91
CA ARG A 293 -7.11 42.13 -20.65
C ARG A 293 -6.68 42.90 -21.91
N LYS A 294 -5.75 42.36 -22.70
CA LYS A 294 -5.32 43.03 -23.94
C LYS A 294 -6.45 43.19 -24.95
N ASN A 295 -7.33 42.20 -25.04
CA ASN A 295 -8.50 42.27 -25.96
C ASN A 295 -9.56 43.26 -25.45
N GLU A 296 -9.73 43.43 -24.13
CA GLU A 296 -10.66 44.38 -23.52
C GLU A 296 -10.22 45.85 -23.76
N TYR A 297 -8.92 46.12 -23.83
CA TYR A 297 -8.37 47.44 -24.15
C TYR A 297 -8.32 47.72 -25.66
N ALA A 298 -8.51 46.70 -26.49
CA ALA A 298 -8.48 46.83 -27.96
C ALA A 298 -9.89 46.97 -28.60
N ALA A 299 -10.95 46.75 -27.81
CA ALA A 299 -12.36 46.94 -28.20
C ALA A 299 -12.91 48.26 -27.71
#